data_309c9d11c1e464c4c598c1c340a3438c
#
_entry.id   309c9d11c1e464c4c598c1c340a3438c
#
_cell.length_a   1.000
_cell.length_b   1.000
_cell.length_c   1.000
_cell.angle_alpha   90.00
_cell.angle_beta   90.00
_cell.angle_gamma   90.00
#
_symmetry.space_group_name_H-M   'P 1'
#
loop_
_entity.id
_entity.type
_entity.pdbx_description
1 polymer ?
#
loop_
_entity_poly.entity_id
_entity_poly.type
_entity_poly.pdbx_seq_one_letter_code
_entity_poly.pdbx_strand_id
1 'polypeptide(L)'
;MGARAAPTRTEAGLLGGRGFGTKRRILERYARTDDGRVVIDIAAGRIADLYDDFDKHASYLKKELDQELVDYIIDSVREIATEPFLVQVSLAAPMDSSAVCRVQTSLHNYFLYLRELEAREMRRLLRTSVILFVVGAALLTASVWMNSRPAVRDVVLGSVIAEGLTIAAWVSLWEALAMFLVNWAPHRRLIRMYERIAKADVRFQEVEHEAEVV
;
A
#
# COMPACT_ATOMS: atom_id res chain seq x y z
N MET A 1 34.59 -22.17 -48.64
CA MET A 1 34.93 -20.81 -48.13
C MET A 1 33.65 -20.04 -48.07
N GLY A 2 33.03 -19.95 -46.92
CA GLY A 2 31.79 -19.22 -46.68
C GLY A 2 31.86 -18.56 -45.31
N ALA A 3 32.05 -17.24 -45.31
CA ALA A 3 32.17 -16.42 -44.12
C ALA A 3 30.84 -16.34 -43.39
N ARG A 4 30.80 -16.73 -42.11
CA ARG A 4 29.72 -16.49 -41.19
C ARG A 4 29.77 -15.05 -40.71
N ALA A 5 28.76 -14.24 -41.07
CA ALA A 5 28.56 -12.91 -40.55
C ALA A 5 28.14 -12.98 -39.07
N ALA A 6 28.74 -12.14 -38.22
CA ALA A 6 28.41 -11.99 -36.81
C ALA A 6 27.07 -11.21 -36.68
N PRO A 7 26.21 -11.53 -35.67
CA PRO A 7 24.99 -10.79 -35.45
C PRO A 7 25.28 -9.41 -34.86
N THR A 8 24.68 -8.40 -35.46
CA THR A 8 24.78 -6.99 -35.10
C THR A 8 24.10 -6.69 -33.75
N ARG A 9 24.74 -5.85 -32.99
CA ARG A 9 24.49 -5.38 -31.60
C ARG A 9 23.28 -4.46 -31.48
N THR A 10 22.11 -4.84 -31.99
CA THR A 10 20.93 -3.94 -32.02
C THR A 10 19.69 -4.47 -31.25
N GLU A 11 19.73 -5.68 -30.68
CA GLU A 11 18.53 -6.23 -30.00
C GLU A 11 18.52 -6.11 -28.47
N ALA A 12 19.58 -5.63 -27.83
CA ALA A 12 19.64 -5.48 -26.38
C ALA A 12 19.00 -4.20 -25.83
N GLY A 13 18.52 -3.29 -26.71
CA GLY A 13 17.97 -1.98 -26.34
C GLY A 13 16.44 -1.95 -26.17
N LEU A 14 15.72 -2.99 -26.53
CA LEU A 14 14.24 -2.93 -26.71
C LEU A 14 13.42 -3.41 -25.48
N LEU A 15 14.02 -3.95 -24.45
CA LEU A 15 13.31 -4.46 -23.26
C LEU A 15 13.26 -3.46 -22.09
N GLY A 16 14.07 -2.39 -22.10
CA GLY A 16 14.10 -1.35 -21.06
C GLY A 16 13.12 -0.18 -21.29
N GLY A 17 12.59 -0.01 -22.50
CA GLY A 17 11.88 1.22 -22.89
C GLY A 17 10.38 1.23 -22.61
N ARG A 18 9.73 0.10 -22.38
CA ARG A 18 8.26 0.04 -22.28
C ARG A 18 7.71 0.57 -20.96
N GLY A 19 8.42 0.45 -19.84
CA GLY A 19 7.98 0.95 -18.53
C GLY A 19 8.12 2.46 -18.34
N PHE A 20 9.15 3.07 -18.91
CA PHE A 20 9.40 4.51 -18.79
C PHE A 20 8.42 5.35 -19.62
N GLY A 21 8.06 4.90 -20.82
CA GLY A 21 7.11 5.62 -21.69
C GLY A 21 5.69 5.65 -21.13
N THR A 22 5.23 4.57 -20.52
CA THR A 22 3.88 4.49 -19.93
C THR A 22 3.75 5.38 -18.70
N LYS A 23 4.76 5.38 -17.81
CA LYS A 23 4.77 6.22 -16.60
C LYS A 23 4.79 7.71 -16.94
N ARG A 24 5.56 8.11 -17.94
CA ARG A 24 5.59 9.51 -18.41
C ARG A 24 4.23 9.96 -18.96
N ARG A 25 3.55 9.13 -19.76
CA ARG A 25 2.21 9.44 -20.31
C ARG A 25 1.13 9.56 -19.24
N ILE A 26 1.23 8.78 -18.14
CA ILE A 26 0.30 8.88 -17.00
C ILE A 26 0.51 10.22 -16.27
N LEU A 27 1.76 10.59 -16.01
CA LEU A 27 2.10 11.84 -15.32
C LEU A 27 1.77 13.09 -16.14
N GLU A 28 1.70 13.01 -17.47
CA GLU A 28 1.29 14.09 -18.37
C GLU A 28 -0.21 14.44 -18.24
N ARG A 29 -1.01 13.59 -17.59
CA ARG A 29 -2.44 13.84 -17.32
C ARG A 29 -2.67 14.78 -16.13
N TYR A 30 -1.68 14.91 -15.26
CA TYR A 30 -1.78 15.73 -14.07
C TYR A 30 -1.16 17.11 -14.30
N ALA A 31 -1.86 18.15 -13.83
CA ALA A 31 -1.28 19.48 -13.77
C ALA A 31 -0.07 19.50 -12.82
N ARG A 32 0.83 20.46 -13.04
CA ARG A 32 1.97 20.68 -12.17
C ARG A 32 1.98 22.11 -11.69
N THR A 33 2.37 22.30 -10.43
CA THR A 33 2.65 23.61 -9.87
C THR A 33 3.99 24.15 -10.36
N ASP A 34 4.23 25.46 -10.19
CA ASP A 34 5.50 26.11 -10.57
C ASP A 34 6.72 25.49 -9.85
N ASP A 35 6.53 24.93 -8.66
CA ASP A 35 7.54 24.20 -7.89
C ASP A 35 7.67 22.72 -8.30
N GLY A 36 6.97 22.30 -9.37
CA GLY A 36 7.10 20.97 -9.99
C GLY A 36 6.31 19.85 -9.30
N ARG A 37 5.51 20.16 -8.26
CA ARG A 37 4.64 19.18 -7.61
C ARG A 37 3.46 18.82 -8.51
N VAL A 38 3.05 17.57 -8.45
CA VAL A 38 1.86 17.06 -9.15
C VAL A 38 0.61 17.51 -8.41
N VAL A 39 -0.40 17.97 -9.14
CA VAL A 39 -1.67 18.41 -8.56
C VAL A 39 -2.70 17.31 -8.74
N ILE A 40 -3.30 16.86 -7.62
CA ILE A 40 -4.46 15.97 -7.62
C ILE A 40 -5.68 16.86 -7.45
N ASP A 41 -6.42 17.08 -8.53
CA ASP A 41 -7.62 17.93 -8.54
C ASP A 41 -8.86 17.15 -8.11
N ILE A 42 -9.57 17.70 -7.13
CA ILE A 42 -10.84 17.22 -6.62
C ILE A 42 -11.85 18.34 -6.80
N ALA A 43 -12.94 18.08 -7.52
CA ALA A 43 -14.04 19.02 -7.67
C ALA A 43 -15.25 18.54 -6.84
N ALA A 44 -15.77 19.42 -5.98
CA ALA A 44 -16.98 19.14 -5.22
C ALA A 44 -17.90 20.37 -5.18
N GLY A 45 -19.20 20.15 -5.13
CA GLY A 45 -20.17 21.22 -5.04
C GLY A 45 -20.09 21.95 -3.70
N ARG A 46 -20.02 21.19 -2.63
CA ARG A 46 -20.01 21.69 -1.24
C ARG A 46 -19.08 20.83 -0.38
N ILE A 47 -18.63 21.39 0.72
CA ILE A 47 -17.81 20.68 1.72
C ILE A 47 -18.52 19.41 2.25
N ALA A 48 -19.84 19.43 2.33
CA ALA A 48 -20.62 18.29 2.80
C ALA A 48 -20.49 17.06 1.87
N ASP A 49 -20.23 17.29 0.60
CA ASP A 49 -20.13 16.25 -0.43
C ASP A 49 -18.78 15.48 -0.36
N LEU A 50 -17.82 15.96 0.47
CA LEU A 50 -16.55 15.28 0.76
C LEU A 50 -16.68 14.19 1.84
N TYR A 51 -17.84 14.07 2.47
CA TYR A 51 -18.10 13.18 3.60
C TYR A 51 -19.24 12.21 3.30
N ASP A 52 -19.16 11.01 3.88
CA ASP A 52 -20.23 10.02 3.77
C ASP A 52 -21.58 10.58 4.26
N ASP A 53 -22.64 10.19 3.56
CA ASP A 53 -24.02 10.64 3.84
C ASP A 53 -24.49 10.27 5.24
N PHE A 54 -24.02 9.16 5.78
CA PHE A 54 -24.40 8.68 7.11
C PHE A 54 -23.78 9.49 8.25
N ASP A 55 -22.69 10.22 7.99
CA ASP A 55 -21.89 10.89 9.02
C ASP A 55 -21.97 12.42 8.96
N LYS A 56 -22.87 12.98 8.13
CA LYS A 56 -23.00 14.44 7.92
C LYS A 56 -23.22 15.23 9.21
N HIS A 57 -23.79 14.62 10.24
CA HIS A 57 -24.06 15.25 11.55
C HIS A 57 -23.06 14.87 12.65
N ALA A 58 -22.10 13.99 12.35
CA ALA A 58 -21.06 13.60 13.31
C ALA A 58 -20.03 14.73 13.52
N SER A 59 -19.34 14.67 14.66
CA SER A 59 -18.18 15.54 14.91
C SER A 59 -17.10 15.32 13.86
N TYR A 60 -16.47 16.39 13.36
CA TYR A 60 -15.39 16.32 12.35
C TYR A 60 -14.24 15.37 12.69
N LEU A 61 -14.04 15.04 13.96
CA LEU A 61 -13.07 14.03 14.41
C LEU A 61 -13.48 12.59 14.10
N LYS A 62 -14.75 12.35 13.85
CA LYS A 62 -15.34 11.01 13.56
C LYS A 62 -15.95 10.92 12.17
N LYS A 63 -16.01 12.03 11.44
CA LYS A 63 -16.55 12.01 10.08
C LYS A 63 -15.67 11.14 9.19
N GLU A 64 -16.30 10.17 8.56
CA GLU A 64 -15.69 9.39 7.50
C GLU A 64 -15.76 10.20 6.20
N LEU A 65 -14.67 10.21 5.46
CA LEU A 65 -14.63 10.78 4.13
C LEU A 65 -15.40 9.86 3.19
N ASP A 66 -15.99 10.46 2.17
CA ASP A 66 -16.63 9.71 1.11
C ASP A 66 -15.67 8.67 0.50
N GLN A 67 -16.16 7.43 0.34
CA GLN A 67 -15.32 6.32 -0.09
C GLN A 67 -14.80 6.51 -1.51
N GLU A 68 -15.60 7.09 -2.42
CA GLU A 68 -15.18 7.34 -3.80
C GLU A 68 -14.06 8.38 -3.84
N LEU A 69 -14.15 9.41 -2.99
CA LEU A 69 -13.09 10.41 -2.83
C LEU A 69 -11.80 9.77 -2.29
N VAL A 70 -11.90 8.92 -1.29
CA VAL A 70 -10.74 8.22 -0.71
C VAL A 70 -10.07 7.34 -1.75
N ASP A 71 -10.84 6.54 -2.49
CA ASP A 71 -10.33 5.65 -3.52
C ASP A 71 -9.69 6.45 -4.67
N TYR A 72 -10.29 7.56 -5.07
CA TYR A 72 -9.73 8.46 -6.07
C TYR A 72 -8.36 9.01 -5.66
N ILE A 73 -8.21 9.48 -4.42
CA ILE A 73 -6.94 9.99 -3.90
C ILE A 73 -5.89 8.87 -3.86
N ILE A 74 -6.27 7.68 -3.37
CA ILE A 74 -5.39 6.51 -3.28
C ILE A 74 -4.88 6.10 -4.65
N ASP A 75 -5.76 6.01 -5.64
CA ASP A 75 -5.39 5.59 -6.98
C ASP A 75 -4.54 6.65 -7.68
N SER A 76 -4.87 7.94 -7.53
CA SER A 76 -4.03 9.04 -8.04
C SER A 76 -2.61 8.99 -7.44
N VAL A 77 -2.47 8.82 -6.12
CA VAL A 77 -1.16 8.72 -5.47
C VAL A 77 -0.40 7.45 -5.88
N ARG A 78 -1.11 6.37 -6.16
CA ARG A 78 -0.52 5.14 -6.69
C ARG A 78 0.03 5.33 -8.10
N GLU A 79 -0.69 6.07 -8.96
CA GLU A 79 -0.23 6.43 -10.31
C GLU A 79 0.99 7.37 -10.29
N ILE A 80 0.97 8.37 -9.42
CA ILE A 80 2.05 9.35 -9.25
C ILE A 80 3.32 8.69 -8.68
N ALA A 81 3.17 7.58 -7.96
CA ALA A 81 4.24 6.82 -7.32
C ALA A 81 5.05 7.64 -6.29
N THR A 82 6.28 8.05 -6.63
CA THR A 82 7.19 8.74 -5.69
C THR A 82 7.27 10.25 -5.89
N GLU A 83 6.62 10.80 -6.93
CA GLU A 83 6.64 12.24 -7.20
C GLU A 83 6.01 13.03 -6.04
N PRO A 84 6.53 14.22 -5.72
CA PRO A 84 5.88 15.12 -4.76
C PRO A 84 4.55 15.61 -5.32
N PHE A 85 3.52 15.68 -4.50
CA PHE A 85 2.18 16.08 -4.91
C PHE A 85 1.51 16.98 -3.88
N LEU A 86 0.45 17.64 -4.29
CA LEU A 86 -0.51 18.32 -3.44
C LEU A 86 -1.92 17.93 -3.86
N VAL A 87 -2.86 18.05 -2.95
CA VAL A 87 -4.29 17.85 -3.21
C VAL A 87 -4.94 19.22 -3.33
N GLN A 88 -5.58 19.48 -4.47
CA GLN A 88 -6.34 20.70 -4.73
C GLN A 88 -7.82 20.40 -4.69
N VAL A 89 -8.55 21.02 -3.80
CA VAL A 89 -9.99 20.87 -3.68
C VAL A 89 -10.65 22.13 -4.22
N SER A 90 -11.34 21.98 -5.33
CA SER A 90 -12.09 23.04 -6.01
C SER A 90 -13.56 22.96 -5.58
N LEU A 91 -14.08 24.03 -4.97
CA LEU A 91 -15.44 24.10 -4.46
C LEU A 91 -16.24 25.18 -5.21
N ALA A 92 -17.51 24.86 -5.52
CA ALA A 92 -18.41 25.82 -6.15
C ALA A 92 -19.03 26.82 -5.13
N ALA A 93 -19.02 26.48 -3.84
CA ALA A 93 -19.57 27.34 -2.78
C ALA A 93 -18.44 28.11 -2.08
N PRO A 94 -18.68 29.38 -1.69
CA PRO A 94 -17.69 30.18 -0.96
C PRO A 94 -17.34 29.53 0.38
N MET A 95 -16.08 29.62 0.75
CA MET A 95 -15.51 28.91 1.89
C MET A 95 -15.02 29.84 2.99
N ASP A 96 -15.43 29.51 4.22
CA ASP A 96 -14.87 30.13 5.40
C ASP A 96 -13.51 29.49 5.75
N SER A 97 -12.54 30.28 6.18
CA SER A 97 -11.21 29.84 6.59
C SER A 97 -11.25 28.74 7.68
N SER A 98 -12.23 28.83 8.56
CA SER A 98 -12.47 27.82 9.60
C SER A 98 -12.89 26.46 9.02
N ALA A 99 -13.63 26.46 7.90
CA ALA A 99 -14.05 25.25 7.20
C ALA A 99 -12.87 24.58 6.49
N VAL A 100 -11.99 25.36 5.87
CA VAL A 100 -10.75 24.86 5.25
C VAL A 100 -9.90 24.09 6.26
N CYS A 101 -9.62 24.71 7.41
CA CYS A 101 -8.82 24.08 8.46
C CYS A 101 -9.46 22.78 8.98
N ARG A 102 -10.78 22.74 9.10
CA ARG A 102 -11.51 21.53 9.51
C ARG A 102 -11.36 20.38 8.50
N VAL A 103 -11.51 20.67 7.21
CA VAL A 103 -11.38 19.65 6.16
C VAL A 103 -9.95 19.13 6.08
N GLN A 104 -8.94 20.00 6.15
CA GLN A 104 -7.53 19.60 6.20
C GLN A 104 -7.25 18.66 7.38
N THR A 105 -7.74 19.03 8.56
CA THR A 105 -7.59 18.22 9.77
C THR A 105 -8.30 16.88 9.65
N SER A 106 -9.51 16.88 9.08
CA SER A 106 -10.29 15.65 8.86
C SER A 106 -9.58 14.69 7.91
N LEU A 107 -9.11 15.19 6.77
CA LEU A 107 -8.36 14.42 5.78
C LEU A 107 -7.08 13.84 6.38
N HIS A 108 -6.30 14.67 7.09
CA HIS A 108 -5.09 14.23 7.78
C HIS A 108 -5.38 13.11 8.77
N ASN A 109 -6.36 13.29 9.65
CA ASN A 109 -6.72 12.30 10.68
C ASN A 109 -7.25 10.99 10.07
N TYR A 110 -8.04 11.07 9.01
CA TYR A 110 -8.59 9.90 8.33
C TYR A 110 -7.48 9.04 7.74
N PHE A 111 -6.53 9.63 7.02
CA PHE A 111 -5.41 8.87 6.46
C PHE A 111 -4.42 8.36 7.52
N LEU A 112 -4.27 9.06 8.65
CA LEU A 112 -3.56 8.51 9.80
C LEU A 112 -4.27 7.32 10.42
N TYR A 113 -5.60 7.35 10.49
CA TYR A 113 -6.40 6.22 10.94
C TYR A 113 -6.25 5.01 10.02
N LEU A 114 -6.35 5.18 8.70
CA LEU A 114 -6.12 4.11 7.72
C LEU A 114 -4.70 3.52 7.84
N ARG A 115 -3.68 4.38 8.03
CA ARG A 115 -2.31 3.96 8.26
C ARG A 115 -2.20 3.08 9.51
N GLU A 116 -2.87 3.48 10.60
CA GLU A 116 -2.80 2.71 11.85
C GLU A 116 -3.52 1.37 11.73
N LEU A 117 -4.66 1.33 11.03
CA LEU A 117 -5.39 0.11 10.74
C LEU A 117 -4.51 -0.90 9.98
N GLU A 118 -3.85 -0.43 8.93
CA GLU A 118 -2.93 -1.24 8.12
C GLU A 118 -1.70 -1.70 8.93
N ALA A 119 -1.19 -0.84 9.80
CA ALA A 119 -0.08 -1.19 10.70
C ALA A 119 -0.48 -2.24 11.74
N ARG A 120 -1.74 -2.28 12.17
CA ARG A 120 -2.27 -3.33 13.06
C ARG A 120 -2.33 -4.67 12.35
N GLU A 121 -2.84 -4.70 11.10
CA GLU A 121 -2.87 -5.92 10.30
C GLU A 121 -1.47 -6.45 10.02
N MET A 122 -0.53 -5.59 9.65
CA MET A 122 0.86 -5.97 9.47
C MET A 122 1.46 -6.59 10.75
N ARG A 123 1.19 -6.00 11.92
CA ARG A 123 1.66 -6.55 13.22
C ARG A 123 1.03 -7.91 13.53
N ARG A 124 -0.25 -8.10 13.19
CA ARG A 124 -0.94 -9.38 13.35
C ARG A 124 -0.29 -10.46 12.49
N LEU A 125 -0.03 -10.17 11.22
CA LEU A 125 0.64 -11.10 10.31
C LEU A 125 2.05 -11.47 10.78
N LEU A 126 2.83 -10.47 11.21
CA LEU A 126 4.16 -10.70 11.77
C LEU A 126 4.11 -11.59 13.02
N ARG A 127 3.16 -11.34 13.92
CA ARG A 127 2.97 -12.18 15.12
C ARG A 127 2.65 -13.62 14.74
N THR A 128 1.77 -13.85 13.79
CA THR A 128 1.42 -15.20 13.33
C THR A 128 2.63 -15.89 12.68
N SER A 129 3.39 -15.19 11.84
CA SER A 129 4.62 -15.73 11.26
C SER A 129 5.66 -16.11 12.30
N VAL A 130 5.85 -15.27 13.34
CA VAL A 130 6.78 -15.57 14.45
C VAL A 130 6.31 -16.78 15.25
N ILE A 131 5.01 -16.91 15.53
CA ILE A 131 4.48 -18.08 16.24
C ILE A 131 4.73 -19.36 15.42
N LEU A 132 4.41 -19.36 14.12
CA LEU A 132 4.67 -20.48 13.24
C LEU A 132 6.16 -20.85 13.17
N PHE A 133 7.02 -19.85 13.11
CA PHE A 133 8.46 -20.04 13.11
C PHE A 133 8.94 -20.72 14.41
N VAL A 134 8.48 -20.25 15.58
CA VAL A 134 8.82 -20.82 16.87
C VAL A 134 8.31 -22.27 16.98
N VAL A 135 7.08 -22.53 16.53
CA VAL A 135 6.51 -23.90 16.50
C VAL A 135 7.36 -24.80 15.59
N GLY A 136 7.68 -24.36 14.38
CA GLY A 136 8.52 -25.11 13.47
C GLY A 136 9.90 -25.42 14.03
N ALA A 137 10.54 -24.42 14.65
CA ALA A 137 11.84 -24.60 15.31
C ALA A 137 11.77 -25.58 16.50
N ALA A 138 10.70 -25.52 17.29
CA ALA A 138 10.48 -26.46 18.40
C ALA A 138 10.28 -27.90 17.88
N LEU A 139 9.47 -28.09 16.83
CA LEU A 139 9.27 -29.40 16.19
C LEU A 139 10.57 -29.95 15.62
N LEU A 140 11.36 -29.10 14.96
CA LEU A 140 12.66 -29.51 14.42
C LEU A 140 13.61 -29.93 15.52
N THR A 141 13.67 -29.16 16.60
CA THR A 141 14.51 -29.49 17.78
C THR A 141 14.07 -30.82 18.41
N ALA A 142 12.76 -31.02 18.56
CA ALA A 142 12.21 -32.27 19.08
C ALA A 142 12.54 -33.46 18.18
N SER A 143 12.42 -33.31 16.86
CA SER A 143 12.78 -34.37 15.90
C SER A 143 14.27 -34.74 16.00
N VAL A 144 15.15 -33.74 16.00
CA VAL A 144 16.62 -33.97 16.14
C VAL A 144 16.93 -34.64 17.47
N TRP A 145 16.30 -34.22 18.58
CA TRP A 145 16.49 -34.84 19.90
C TRP A 145 16.01 -36.29 19.94
N MET A 146 14.84 -36.60 19.34
CA MET A 146 14.35 -37.97 19.23
C MET A 146 15.30 -38.83 18.42
N ASN A 147 15.76 -38.34 17.26
CA ASN A 147 16.64 -39.07 16.37
C ASN A 147 18.05 -39.29 16.95
N SER A 148 18.46 -38.49 17.93
CA SER A 148 19.72 -38.67 18.66
C SER A 148 19.71 -39.79 19.73
N ARG A 149 18.52 -40.34 20.03
CA ARG A 149 18.34 -41.40 21.05
C ARG A 149 18.31 -42.78 20.40
N PRO A 150 19.28 -43.69 20.67
CA PRO A 150 19.30 -45.01 20.07
C PRO A 150 18.02 -45.81 20.36
N ALA A 151 17.49 -45.72 21.60
CA ALA A 151 16.29 -46.43 22.02
C ALA A 151 15.02 -46.04 21.24
N VAL A 152 14.97 -44.84 20.63
CA VAL A 152 13.86 -44.35 19.78
C VAL A 152 14.11 -44.74 18.35
N ARG A 153 15.34 -44.70 17.90
CA ARG A 153 15.75 -44.96 16.52
C ARG A 153 15.60 -46.43 16.13
N ASP A 154 15.79 -47.35 17.09
CA ASP A 154 15.72 -48.80 16.87
C ASP A 154 14.28 -49.33 16.83
N VAL A 155 13.31 -48.46 17.17
CA VAL A 155 11.88 -48.77 17.07
C VAL A 155 11.29 -48.14 15.83
N VAL A 156 10.66 -48.97 14.95
CA VAL A 156 10.07 -48.47 13.70
C VAL A 156 9.08 -47.34 13.89
N LEU A 157 8.25 -47.39 14.92
CA LEU A 157 7.29 -46.34 15.25
C LEU A 157 8.01 -45.04 15.66
N GLY A 158 9.13 -45.12 16.38
CA GLY A 158 9.91 -43.97 16.79
C GLY A 158 10.54 -43.24 15.61
N SER A 159 11.07 -43.96 14.64
CA SER A 159 11.66 -43.37 13.42
C SER A 159 10.59 -42.71 12.56
N VAL A 160 9.42 -43.31 12.39
CA VAL A 160 8.30 -42.74 11.63
C VAL A 160 7.78 -41.44 12.27
N ILE A 161 7.68 -41.38 13.60
CA ILE A 161 7.29 -40.17 14.31
C ILE A 161 8.36 -39.09 14.15
N ALA A 162 9.65 -39.42 14.27
CA ALA A 162 10.73 -38.43 14.10
C ALA A 162 10.76 -37.85 12.69
N GLU A 163 10.54 -38.66 11.64
CA GLU A 163 10.41 -38.19 10.25
C GLU A 163 9.18 -37.30 10.08
N GLY A 164 8.02 -37.70 10.63
CA GLY A 164 6.80 -36.92 10.59
C GLY A 164 6.97 -35.53 11.26
N LEU A 165 7.67 -35.49 12.40
CA LEU A 165 8.03 -34.23 13.07
C LEU A 165 8.92 -33.34 12.17
N THR A 166 9.89 -33.94 11.49
CA THR A 166 10.78 -33.22 10.59
C THR A 166 9.98 -32.57 9.44
N ILE A 167 9.06 -33.33 8.84
CA ILE A 167 8.21 -32.81 7.76
C ILE A 167 7.32 -31.69 8.27
N ALA A 168 6.67 -31.88 9.43
CA ALA A 168 5.82 -30.85 10.05
C ALA A 168 6.61 -29.59 10.38
N ALA A 169 7.85 -29.71 10.86
CA ALA A 169 8.74 -28.60 11.12
C ALA A 169 9.05 -27.81 9.85
N TRP A 170 9.43 -28.50 8.79
CA TRP A 170 9.70 -27.86 7.50
C TRP A 170 8.49 -27.12 6.92
N VAL A 171 7.32 -27.73 6.97
CA VAL A 171 6.06 -27.10 6.52
C VAL A 171 5.80 -25.82 7.32
N SER A 172 5.93 -25.89 8.66
CA SER A 172 5.69 -24.74 9.53
C SER A 172 6.69 -23.60 9.29
N LEU A 173 7.97 -23.92 9.11
CA LEU A 173 9.01 -22.94 8.81
C LEU A 173 8.83 -22.29 7.45
N TRP A 174 8.46 -23.09 6.44
CA TRP A 174 8.17 -22.59 5.10
C TRP A 174 6.95 -21.67 5.07
N GLU A 175 5.88 -22.06 5.76
CA GLU A 175 4.66 -21.24 5.88
C GLU A 175 4.96 -19.91 6.57
N ALA A 176 5.74 -19.92 7.66
CA ALA A 176 6.18 -18.71 8.35
C ALA A 176 6.97 -17.77 7.42
N LEU A 177 7.89 -18.34 6.64
CA LEU A 177 8.71 -17.57 5.69
C LEU A 177 7.87 -17.02 4.54
N ALA A 178 6.98 -17.84 3.96
CA ALA A 178 6.08 -17.43 2.87
C ALA A 178 5.16 -16.29 3.33
N MET A 179 4.56 -16.42 4.50
CA MET A 179 3.69 -15.40 5.09
C MET A 179 4.44 -14.08 5.30
N PHE A 180 5.66 -14.15 5.81
CA PHE A 180 6.51 -12.96 5.99
C PHE A 180 6.89 -12.30 4.65
N LEU A 181 7.41 -13.06 3.69
CA LEU A 181 7.91 -12.51 2.42
C LEU A 181 6.79 -11.95 1.54
N VAL A 182 5.67 -12.67 1.44
CA VAL A 182 4.58 -12.31 0.53
C VAL A 182 3.75 -11.15 1.08
N ASN A 183 3.42 -11.17 2.36
CA ASN A 183 2.46 -10.22 2.93
C ASN A 183 3.12 -8.94 3.46
N TRP A 184 4.38 -8.96 3.85
CA TRP A 184 5.04 -7.80 4.43
C TRP A 184 5.21 -6.61 3.47
N ALA A 185 5.58 -6.88 2.23
CA ALA A 185 5.89 -5.84 1.25
C ALA A 185 4.67 -4.97 0.85
N PRO A 186 3.47 -5.55 0.54
CA PRO A 186 2.29 -4.76 0.18
C PRO A 186 1.81 -3.88 1.34
N HIS A 187 1.69 -4.40 2.57
CA HIS A 187 1.27 -3.63 3.74
C HIS A 187 2.21 -2.43 4.01
N ARG A 188 3.52 -2.65 3.90
CA ARG A 188 4.49 -1.57 4.09
C ARG A 188 4.40 -0.48 3.02
N ARG A 189 4.00 -0.84 1.78
CA ARG A 189 3.76 0.15 0.71
C ARG A 189 2.52 0.99 1.02
N LEU A 190 1.42 0.37 1.46
CA LEU A 190 0.18 1.05 1.84
C LEU A 190 0.40 2.00 3.01
N ILE A 191 1.06 1.55 4.08
CA ILE A 191 1.39 2.39 5.24
C ILE A 191 2.15 3.65 4.81
N ARG A 192 3.17 3.52 3.96
CA ARG A 192 3.94 4.66 3.46
C ARG A 192 3.10 5.59 2.58
N MET A 193 2.20 5.02 1.78
CA MET A 193 1.30 5.79 0.93
C MET A 193 0.33 6.62 1.77
N TYR A 194 -0.34 6.02 2.74
CA TYR A 194 -1.25 6.73 3.65
C TYR A 194 -0.52 7.83 4.45
N GLU A 195 0.71 7.57 4.90
CA GLU A 195 1.52 8.58 5.57
C GLU A 195 1.88 9.76 4.66
N ARG A 196 2.14 9.51 3.37
CA ARG A 196 2.39 10.56 2.38
C ARG A 196 1.13 11.39 2.13
N ILE A 197 -0.03 10.76 2.00
CA ILE A 197 -1.31 11.45 1.80
C ILE A 197 -1.65 12.29 3.04
N ALA A 198 -1.50 11.72 4.24
CA ALA A 198 -1.74 12.46 5.48
C ALA A 198 -0.86 13.73 5.63
N LYS A 199 0.36 13.71 5.09
CA LYS A 199 1.31 14.83 5.12
C LYS A 199 1.24 15.74 3.90
N ALA A 200 0.36 15.45 2.93
CA ALA A 200 0.25 16.24 1.72
C ALA A 200 -0.35 17.63 2.01
N ASP A 201 0.14 18.62 1.28
CA ASP A 201 -0.48 19.94 1.26
C ASP A 201 -1.86 19.84 0.62
N VAL A 202 -2.88 20.36 1.32
CA VAL A 202 -4.24 20.46 0.78
C VAL A 202 -4.52 21.95 0.52
N ARG A 203 -4.75 22.30 -0.74
CA ARG A 203 -5.12 23.63 -1.15
C ARG A 203 -6.58 23.66 -1.56
N PHE A 204 -7.23 24.78 -1.28
CA PHE A 204 -8.61 25.01 -1.68
C PHE A 204 -8.65 26.15 -2.68
N GLN A 205 -9.46 25.97 -3.71
CA GLN A 205 -9.72 26.97 -4.74
C GLN A 205 -11.23 27.14 -4.91
N GLU A 206 -11.69 28.37 -4.92
CA GLU A 206 -13.06 28.67 -5.33
C GLU A 206 -13.13 28.65 -6.87
N VAL A 207 -14.06 27.88 -7.39
CA VAL A 207 -14.38 27.94 -8.84
C VAL A 207 -15.43 29.01 -9.00
N GLU A 208 -15.02 30.18 -9.50
CA GLU A 208 -15.99 31.12 -10.05
C GLU A 208 -16.72 30.40 -11.19
N HIS A 209 -18.03 30.20 -11.03
CA HIS A 209 -18.89 29.80 -12.13
C HIS A 209 -18.83 30.96 -13.12
N GLU A 210 -18.03 30.87 -14.17
CA GLU A 210 -18.32 31.58 -15.38
C GLU A 210 -19.70 31.09 -15.81
N ALA A 211 -20.70 31.91 -15.51
CA ALA A 211 -22.06 31.70 -16.02
C ALA A 211 -21.91 31.66 -17.53
N GLU A 212 -22.05 30.45 -18.09
CA GLU A 212 -22.18 30.23 -19.52
C GLU A 212 -23.43 30.97 -19.95
N VAL A 213 -23.21 32.22 -20.44
CA VAL A 213 -24.24 33.03 -21.06
C VAL A 213 -24.46 32.41 -22.43
N VAL A 214 -25.53 31.61 -22.52
CA VAL A 214 -26.11 31.20 -23.80
C VAL A 214 -26.99 32.30 -24.34
#